data_e8dbb1078320ca42c8fac309f0be0afa
#
_entry.id   e8dbb1078320ca42c8fac309f0be0afa
#
_cell.length_a   1.000
_cell.length_b   1.000
_cell.length_c   1.000
_cell.angle_alpha   90.00
_cell.angle_beta   90.00
_cell.angle_gamma   90.00
#
_symmetry.space_group_name_H-M   'P 1'
#
loop_
_entity.id
_entity.type
_entity.pdbx_description
1 polymer ?
#
loop_
_entity_poly.entity_id
_entity_poly.type
_entity_poly.pdbx_seq_one_letter_code
_entity_poly.pdbx_strand_id
1 'polypeptide(L)'
;MSLLRIDELRVTTRTRELVHGIDLRIETGEWLAVVGESGSGKSLTAFSIANLLPRGLRRRAKVMRFGDKDLLAVSKEEMRQLRGNDIAYVFQEYQAAFSPYYRIGRQLDEVMRSHTDWDEKRRRERAAAVLEQLQLPAELLKRYPFQVSGGQLQRAALAAAILLKPKLIIADEPTTALDAVNASLVLDQIAEIQKQEGCAVLFITHNLRVLSRFADRMVIMQGGEIKERGTTKEIFESPKEQITRNLIAAIPPLRNIPSRLPVFTEGAAS
;
A
#
# COMPACT_ATOMS: atom_id res chain seq x y z
N MET A 1 -5.42 -14.09 13.92
CA MET A 1 -6.44 -13.10 14.43
C MET A 1 -6.60 -12.01 13.39
N SER A 2 -7.83 -11.71 12.97
CA SER A 2 -8.07 -10.73 11.91
C SER A 2 -7.68 -9.32 12.38
N LEU A 3 -6.69 -8.71 11.74
CA LEU A 3 -6.24 -7.35 12.00
C LEU A 3 -7.19 -6.32 11.38
N LEU A 4 -7.60 -6.55 10.13
CA LEU A 4 -8.57 -5.72 9.41
C LEU A 4 -9.72 -6.58 8.92
N ARG A 5 -10.95 -6.15 9.21
CA ARG A 5 -12.17 -6.73 8.67
C ARG A 5 -13.06 -5.67 8.07
N ILE A 6 -13.43 -5.89 6.82
CA ILE A 6 -14.36 -5.06 6.06
C ILE A 6 -15.42 -5.98 5.48
N ASP A 7 -16.70 -5.68 5.74
CA ASP A 7 -17.83 -6.35 5.14
C ASP A 7 -18.69 -5.31 4.39
N GLU A 8 -19.02 -5.57 3.14
CA GLU A 8 -19.85 -4.75 2.25
C GLU A 8 -19.38 -3.30 2.10
N LEU A 9 -18.08 -3.06 1.85
CA LEU A 9 -17.58 -1.72 1.58
C LEU A 9 -18.09 -1.20 0.23
N ARG A 10 -18.71 -0.02 0.28
CA ARG A 10 -19.16 0.75 -0.88
C ARG A 10 -18.51 2.13 -0.86
N VAL A 11 -18.08 2.59 -2.01
CA VAL A 11 -17.60 3.96 -2.20
C VAL A 11 -18.43 4.62 -3.29
N THR A 12 -19.00 5.76 -2.97
CA THR A 12 -19.92 6.47 -3.85
C THR A 12 -19.53 7.91 -4.06
N THR A 13 -19.80 8.44 -5.25
CA THR A 13 -19.98 9.87 -5.53
C THR A 13 -21.44 10.26 -5.22
N ARG A 14 -21.85 11.46 -5.63
CA ARG A 14 -23.26 11.84 -5.56
C ARG A 14 -24.16 11.05 -6.51
N THR A 15 -23.62 10.57 -7.63
CA THR A 15 -24.38 9.99 -8.75
C THR A 15 -23.96 8.57 -9.12
N ARG A 16 -22.80 8.10 -8.66
CA ARG A 16 -22.23 6.81 -9.08
C ARG A 16 -21.63 6.08 -7.90
N GLU A 17 -21.79 4.78 -7.87
CA GLU A 17 -21.03 3.86 -7.04
C GLU A 17 -19.73 3.46 -7.76
N LEU A 18 -18.62 3.46 -7.05
CA LEU A 18 -17.28 3.18 -7.57
C LEU A 18 -16.67 1.91 -6.97
N VAL A 19 -17.13 1.51 -5.78
CA VAL A 19 -16.80 0.24 -5.13
C VAL A 19 -18.11 -0.36 -4.66
N HIS A 20 -18.37 -1.62 -5.03
CA HIS A 20 -19.69 -2.24 -5.05
C HIS A 20 -19.85 -3.35 -3.99
N GLY A 21 -19.73 -3.01 -2.70
CA GLY A 21 -20.01 -3.96 -1.62
C GLY A 21 -18.94 -5.06 -1.50
N ILE A 22 -17.66 -4.67 -1.41
CA ILE A 22 -16.56 -5.62 -1.27
C ILE A 22 -16.32 -6.04 0.18
N ASP A 23 -15.92 -7.29 0.36
CA ASP A 23 -15.44 -7.84 1.63
C ASP A 23 -13.93 -8.04 1.58
N LEU A 24 -13.22 -7.59 2.62
CA LEU A 24 -11.78 -7.72 2.73
C LEU A 24 -11.39 -8.12 4.15
N ARG A 25 -10.44 -9.04 4.28
CA ARG A 25 -9.87 -9.43 5.56
C ARG A 25 -8.36 -9.54 5.45
N ILE A 26 -7.67 -9.01 6.45
CA ILE A 26 -6.21 -9.10 6.58
C ILE A 26 -5.92 -9.63 7.97
N GLU A 27 -5.13 -10.71 8.04
CA GLU A 27 -4.66 -11.27 9.29
C GLU A 27 -3.40 -10.52 9.77
N THR A 28 -3.07 -10.65 11.06
CA THR A 28 -1.83 -10.09 11.61
C THR A 28 -0.63 -10.74 10.92
N GLY A 29 0.32 -9.92 10.47
CA GLY A 29 1.52 -10.37 9.78
C GLY A 29 1.30 -10.86 8.34
N GLU A 30 0.07 -10.78 7.81
CA GLU A 30 -0.24 -11.21 6.45
C GLU A 30 0.16 -10.16 5.42
N TRP A 31 0.65 -10.61 4.28
CA TRP A 31 0.79 -9.80 3.07
C TRP A 31 -0.35 -10.10 2.11
N LEU A 32 -1.34 -9.21 2.08
CA LEU A 32 -2.46 -9.27 1.14
C LEU A 32 -2.23 -8.35 -0.05
N ALA A 33 -2.26 -8.89 -1.26
CA ALA A 33 -2.21 -8.12 -2.49
C ALA A 33 -3.59 -7.84 -3.05
N VAL A 34 -3.83 -6.60 -3.48
CA VAL A 34 -5.00 -6.20 -4.26
C VAL A 34 -4.56 -5.81 -5.65
N VAL A 35 -5.02 -6.55 -6.65
CA VAL A 35 -4.60 -6.45 -8.04
C VAL A 35 -5.79 -6.13 -8.93
N GLY A 36 -5.54 -5.42 -10.02
CA GLY A 36 -6.55 -5.10 -11.03
C GLY A 36 -6.12 -3.94 -11.91
N GLU A 37 -6.86 -3.69 -12.96
CA GLU A 37 -6.62 -2.58 -13.89
C GLU A 37 -6.74 -1.21 -13.21
N SER A 38 -6.24 -0.17 -13.88
CA SER A 38 -6.46 1.21 -13.44
C SER A 38 -7.97 1.50 -13.37
N GLY A 39 -8.40 2.21 -12.32
CA GLY A 39 -9.81 2.51 -12.11
C GLY A 39 -10.66 1.37 -11.52
N SER A 40 -10.11 0.20 -11.21
CA SER A 40 -10.88 -0.92 -10.62
C SER A 40 -11.31 -0.73 -9.15
N GLY A 41 -10.93 0.37 -8.50
CA GLY A 41 -11.35 0.67 -7.13
C GLY A 41 -10.32 0.35 -6.03
N LYS A 42 -9.12 -0.15 -6.36
CA LYS A 42 -8.08 -0.55 -5.41
C LYS A 42 -7.67 0.56 -4.44
N SER A 43 -7.22 1.69 -4.98
CA SER A 43 -6.81 2.86 -4.17
C SER A 43 -7.98 3.45 -3.37
N LEU A 44 -9.21 3.43 -3.92
CA LEU A 44 -10.40 3.87 -3.18
C LEU A 44 -10.69 2.95 -1.98
N THR A 45 -10.48 1.65 -2.13
CA THR A 45 -10.56 0.69 -1.03
C THR A 45 -9.53 1.01 0.04
N ALA A 46 -8.27 1.22 -0.34
CA ALA A 46 -7.19 1.59 0.58
C ALA A 46 -7.44 2.93 1.28
N PHE A 47 -7.84 3.96 0.54
CA PHE A 47 -8.20 5.27 1.11
C PHE A 47 -9.39 5.18 2.07
N SER A 48 -10.32 4.25 1.82
CA SER A 48 -11.44 4.01 2.73
C SER A 48 -10.96 3.51 4.09
N ILE A 49 -9.96 2.64 4.15
CA ILE A 49 -9.39 2.11 5.39
C ILE A 49 -8.78 3.24 6.24
N ALA A 50 -7.93 4.05 5.64
CA ALA A 50 -7.26 5.17 6.31
C ALA A 50 -8.13 6.44 6.43
N ASN A 51 -9.38 6.41 5.96
CA ASN A 51 -10.27 7.58 5.89
C ASN A 51 -9.64 8.79 5.15
N LEU A 52 -9.02 8.50 4.00
CA LEU A 52 -8.31 9.47 3.14
C LEU A 52 -9.02 9.69 1.80
N LEU A 53 -10.29 9.31 1.69
CA LEU A 53 -11.05 9.51 0.45
C LEU A 53 -11.06 10.98 0.02
N PRO A 54 -10.86 11.26 -1.27
CA PRO A 54 -10.98 12.59 -1.84
C PRO A 54 -12.35 13.25 -1.53
N ARG A 55 -12.38 14.58 -1.55
CA ARG A 55 -13.61 15.35 -1.36
C ARG A 55 -14.68 14.94 -2.37
N GLY A 56 -15.91 14.78 -1.91
CA GLY A 56 -17.05 14.36 -2.74
C GLY A 56 -17.28 12.85 -2.79
N LEU A 57 -16.34 12.05 -2.32
CA LEU A 57 -16.51 10.60 -2.14
C LEU A 57 -16.96 10.28 -0.71
N ARG A 58 -17.81 9.25 -0.60
CA ARG A 58 -18.30 8.74 0.69
C ARG A 58 -18.12 7.23 0.74
N ARG A 59 -17.65 6.73 1.89
CA ARG A 59 -17.64 5.29 2.18
C ARG A 59 -18.84 4.90 3.02
N ARG A 60 -19.33 3.68 2.79
CA ARG A 60 -20.27 2.96 3.66
C ARG A 60 -19.82 1.52 3.73
N ALA A 61 -19.99 0.88 4.87
CA ALA A 61 -19.76 -0.55 5.02
C ALA A 61 -20.69 -1.08 6.11
N LYS A 62 -20.96 -2.37 6.08
CA LYS A 62 -21.69 -3.05 7.16
C LYS A 62 -20.81 -3.24 8.39
N VAL A 63 -19.55 -3.60 8.16
CA VAL A 63 -18.50 -3.72 9.18
C VAL A 63 -17.22 -3.13 8.63
N MET A 64 -16.50 -2.35 9.44
CA MET A 64 -15.14 -1.91 9.13
C MET A 64 -14.34 -1.80 10.44
N ARG A 65 -13.60 -2.85 10.76
CA ARG A 65 -12.86 -2.94 12.03
C ARG A 65 -11.37 -3.09 11.80
N PHE A 66 -10.59 -2.42 12.66
CA PHE A 66 -9.15 -2.59 12.75
C PHE A 66 -8.80 -2.99 14.19
N GLY A 67 -8.43 -4.24 14.38
CA GLY A 67 -8.41 -4.84 15.71
C GLY A 67 -9.77 -4.70 16.40
N ASP A 68 -9.78 -4.10 17.57
CA ASP A 68 -11.00 -3.88 18.35
C ASP A 68 -11.71 -2.57 17.99
N LYS A 69 -11.13 -1.71 17.16
CA LYS A 69 -11.68 -0.39 16.80
C LYS A 69 -12.62 -0.46 15.61
N ASP A 70 -13.79 0.15 15.73
CA ASP A 70 -14.74 0.34 14.64
C ASP A 70 -14.37 1.60 13.84
N LEU A 71 -13.81 1.43 12.64
CA LEU A 71 -13.37 2.54 11.77
C LEU A 71 -14.53 3.41 11.24
N LEU A 72 -15.78 2.97 11.38
CA LEU A 72 -16.95 3.77 11.00
C LEU A 72 -17.36 4.72 12.14
N ALA A 73 -17.07 4.37 13.40
CA ALA A 73 -17.47 5.10 14.58
C ALA A 73 -16.36 5.97 15.21
N VAL A 74 -15.08 5.71 14.88
CA VAL A 74 -13.95 6.49 15.41
C VAL A 74 -14.07 7.98 15.08
N SER A 75 -13.77 8.82 16.05
CA SER A 75 -13.69 10.27 15.88
C SER A 75 -12.55 10.66 14.91
N LYS A 76 -12.55 11.91 14.46
CA LYS A 76 -11.46 12.44 13.62
C LYS A 76 -10.10 12.38 14.32
N GLU A 77 -10.07 12.62 15.63
CA GLU A 77 -8.84 12.59 16.42
C GLU A 77 -8.33 11.16 16.60
N GLU A 78 -9.19 10.20 16.91
CA GLU A 78 -8.82 8.78 17.00
C GLU A 78 -8.30 8.26 15.65
N MET A 79 -8.94 8.65 14.53
CA MET A 79 -8.47 8.31 13.20
C MET A 79 -7.11 8.96 12.89
N ARG A 80 -6.87 10.20 13.37
CA ARG A 80 -5.57 10.87 13.25
C ARG A 80 -4.49 10.08 13.99
N GLN A 81 -4.79 9.60 15.20
CA GLN A 81 -3.88 8.78 16.01
C GLN A 81 -3.63 7.39 15.36
N LEU A 82 -4.65 6.78 14.77
CA LEU A 82 -4.49 5.52 14.06
C LEU A 82 -3.55 5.66 12.86
N ARG A 83 -3.71 6.73 12.07
CA ARG A 83 -2.81 7.03 10.96
C ARG A 83 -1.44 7.45 11.50
N GLY A 84 -0.40 6.79 11.02
CA GLY A 84 0.98 6.97 11.46
C GLY A 84 1.38 6.01 12.59
N ASN A 85 0.54 5.79 13.60
CA ASN A 85 0.85 4.83 14.67
C ASN A 85 0.56 3.38 14.28
N ASP A 86 -0.71 3.08 13.97
CA ASP A 86 -1.16 1.71 13.72
C ASP A 86 -1.32 1.40 12.24
N ILE A 87 -1.68 2.41 11.42
CA ILE A 87 -1.88 2.30 9.97
C ILE A 87 -0.97 3.30 9.29
N ALA A 88 0.03 2.81 8.57
CA ALA A 88 0.89 3.61 7.71
C ALA A 88 0.44 3.53 6.25
N TYR A 89 0.61 4.62 5.51
CA TYR A 89 0.28 4.69 4.10
C TYR A 89 1.49 5.13 3.29
N VAL A 90 1.90 4.31 2.33
CA VAL A 90 2.93 4.61 1.33
C VAL A 90 2.23 4.91 0.02
N PHE A 91 2.28 6.17 -0.40
CA PHE A 91 1.58 6.65 -1.59
C PHE A 91 2.37 6.35 -2.87
N GLN A 92 1.66 6.21 -3.98
CA GLN A 92 2.22 6.09 -5.33
C GLN A 92 3.13 7.28 -5.66
N GLU A 93 2.67 8.49 -5.36
CA GLU A 93 3.45 9.73 -5.52
C GLU A 93 4.24 10.04 -4.24
N TYR A 94 5.30 9.28 -3.98
CA TYR A 94 6.15 9.47 -2.79
C TYR A 94 6.75 10.87 -2.66
N GLN A 95 6.91 11.59 -3.76
CA GLN A 95 7.42 12.97 -3.74
C GLN A 95 6.48 13.89 -2.99
N ALA A 96 5.16 13.67 -3.08
CA ALA A 96 4.15 14.45 -2.38
C ALA A 96 4.13 14.20 -0.86
N ALA A 97 4.82 13.16 -0.37
CA ALA A 97 4.94 12.89 1.06
C ALA A 97 5.83 13.91 1.78
N PHE A 98 6.68 14.64 1.04
CA PHE A 98 7.64 15.59 1.61
C PHE A 98 7.41 17.01 1.11
N SER A 99 7.43 17.95 2.05
CA SER A 99 7.51 19.38 1.71
C SER A 99 8.92 19.71 1.19
N PRO A 100 9.08 20.37 0.02
CA PRO A 100 10.39 20.72 -0.52
C PRO A 100 11.12 21.78 0.33
N TYR A 101 10.41 22.49 1.20
CA TYR A 101 10.92 23.61 2.00
C TYR A 101 11.59 23.19 3.30
N TYR A 102 11.46 21.92 3.71
CA TYR A 102 12.03 21.42 4.96
C TYR A 102 12.97 20.25 4.72
N ARG A 103 14.01 20.16 5.55
CA ARG A 103 14.92 19.00 5.55
C ARG A 103 14.15 17.74 5.89
N ILE A 104 14.56 16.60 5.31
CA ILE A 104 13.92 15.29 5.53
C ILE A 104 13.89 14.97 7.03
N GLY A 105 15.01 15.15 7.75
CA GLY A 105 15.08 14.86 9.18
C GLY A 105 14.09 15.65 10.02
N ARG A 106 13.81 16.93 9.68
CA ARG A 106 12.77 17.72 10.36
C ARG A 106 11.38 17.14 10.16
N GLN A 107 11.10 16.67 8.96
CA GLN A 107 9.78 16.09 8.64
C GLN A 107 9.57 14.73 9.31
N LEU A 108 10.63 13.91 9.38
CA LEU A 108 10.58 12.66 10.16
C LEU A 108 10.42 12.92 11.66
N ASP A 109 11.11 13.96 12.21
CA ASP A 109 10.93 14.37 13.61
C ASP A 109 9.51 14.84 13.89
N GLU A 110 8.89 15.59 12.97
CA GLU A 110 7.51 16.08 13.10
C GLU A 110 6.49 14.94 13.15
N VAL A 111 6.67 13.89 12.34
CA VAL A 111 5.83 12.67 12.40
C VAL A 111 5.90 12.08 13.82
N MET A 112 7.09 11.88 14.38
CA MET A 112 7.22 11.31 15.72
C MET A 112 6.67 12.24 16.81
N ARG A 113 6.90 13.54 16.73
CA ARG A 113 6.36 14.54 17.70
C ARG A 113 4.84 14.58 17.72
N SER A 114 4.18 14.37 16.58
CA SER A 114 2.71 14.42 16.49
C SER A 114 2.02 13.17 17.05
N HIS A 115 2.78 12.11 17.35
CA HIS A 115 2.23 10.82 17.79
C HIS A 115 2.85 10.27 19.06
N THR A 116 3.94 10.85 19.56
CA THR A 116 4.66 10.32 20.75
C THR A 116 5.14 11.45 21.65
N ASP A 117 5.34 11.12 22.93
CA ASP A 117 5.95 11.99 23.94
C ASP A 117 7.48 11.75 24.03
N TRP A 118 8.10 11.19 23.01
CA TRP A 118 9.55 10.92 22.99
C TRP A 118 10.34 12.23 23.04
N ASP A 119 11.43 12.22 23.78
CA ASP A 119 12.38 13.33 23.79
C ASP A 119 13.15 13.41 22.44
N GLU A 120 13.86 14.49 22.24
CA GLU A 120 14.59 14.75 20.99
C GLU A 120 15.67 13.68 20.73
N LYS A 121 16.36 13.21 21.78
CA LYS A 121 17.40 12.19 21.68
C LYS A 121 16.82 10.88 21.11
N ARG A 122 15.72 10.40 21.73
CA ARG A 122 15.03 9.16 21.31
C ARG A 122 14.51 9.26 19.88
N ARG A 123 13.95 10.41 19.48
CA ARG A 123 13.48 10.60 18.10
C ARG A 123 14.63 10.58 17.09
N ARG A 124 15.77 11.20 17.41
CA ARG A 124 16.97 11.14 16.57
C ARG A 124 17.53 9.73 16.42
N GLU A 125 17.62 9.00 17.52
CA GLU A 125 18.05 7.59 17.52
C GLU A 125 17.13 6.72 16.69
N ARG A 126 15.81 6.91 16.82
CA ARG A 126 14.82 6.17 16.02
C ARG A 126 14.93 6.50 14.53
N ALA A 127 15.05 7.79 14.17
CA ALA A 127 15.23 8.19 12.78
C ALA A 127 16.50 7.57 12.17
N ALA A 128 17.63 7.60 12.90
CA ALA A 128 18.88 7.01 12.45
C ALA A 128 18.76 5.50 12.24
N ALA A 129 18.17 4.77 13.20
CA ALA A 129 17.96 3.32 13.11
C ALA A 129 17.08 2.93 11.91
N VAL A 130 16.01 3.69 11.63
CA VAL A 130 15.15 3.44 10.46
C VAL A 130 15.88 3.71 9.15
N LEU A 131 16.70 4.77 9.08
CA LEU A 131 17.50 5.02 7.88
C LEU A 131 18.52 3.90 7.63
N GLU A 132 19.17 3.41 8.68
CA GLU A 132 20.10 2.27 8.59
C GLU A 132 19.39 1.02 8.10
N GLN A 133 18.23 0.68 8.67
CA GLN A 133 17.38 -0.44 8.23
C GLN A 133 17.04 -0.37 6.74
N LEU A 134 16.83 0.85 6.21
CA LEU A 134 16.52 1.10 4.81
C LEU A 134 17.75 1.39 3.94
N GLN A 135 18.96 1.15 4.46
CA GLN A 135 20.22 1.37 3.75
C GLN A 135 20.34 2.81 3.20
N LEU A 136 19.90 3.78 4.00
CA LEU A 136 20.00 5.20 3.70
C LEU A 136 21.09 5.86 4.56
N PRO A 137 21.92 6.73 3.98
CA PRO A 137 22.97 7.41 4.73
C PRO A 137 22.37 8.38 5.77
N ALA A 138 22.96 8.48 6.94
CA ALA A 138 22.51 9.38 8.02
C ALA A 138 22.49 10.86 7.59
N GLU A 139 23.36 11.27 6.65
CA GLU A 139 23.41 12.59 6.06
C GLU A 139 22.12 13.01 5.37
N LEU A 140 21.29 12.02 4.97
CA LEU A 140 19.98 12.26 4.36
C LEU A 140 19.06 13.10 5.27
N LEU A 141 19.18 12.97 6.58
CA LEU A 141 18.44 13.81 7.54
C LEU A 141 18.70 15.32 7.38
N LYS A 142 19.88 15.69 6.89
CA LYS A 142 20.28 17.09 6.67
C LYS A 142 19.91 17.60 5.27
N ARG A 143 19.49 16.72 4.35
CA ARG A 143 19.15 17.05 2.97
C ARG A 143 17.69 17.49 2.82
N TYR A 144 17.46 18.29 1.80
CA TYR A 144 16.11 18.61 1.32
C TYR A 144 15.66 17.55 0.31
N PRO A 145 14.35 17.35 0.10
CA PRO A 145 13.82 16.33 -0.84
C PRO A 145 14.41 16.43 -2.24
N PHE A 146 14.63 17.63 -2.77
CA PHE A 146 15.22 17.86 -4.10
C PHE A 146 16.74 17.60 -4.20
N GLN A 147 17.42 17.33 -3.09
CA GLN A 147 18.86 17.05 -3.03
C GLN A 147 19.19 15.55 -2.99
N VAL A 148 18.20 14.70 -3.09
CA VAL A 148 18.34 13.23 -3.02
C VAL A 148 17.80 12.57 -4.28
N SER A 149 18.28 11.38 -4.59
CA SER A 149 17.74 10.63 -5.75
C SER A 149 16.30 10.17 -5.52
N GLY A 150 15.56 9.89 -6.61
CA GLY A 150 14.20 9.37 -6.52
C GLY A 150 14.09 8.11 -5.64
N GLY A 151 14.99 7.15 -5.80
CA GLY A 151 15.03 5.94 -4.97
C GLY A 151 15.37 6.22 -3.50
N GLN A 152 16.22 7.21 -3.21
CA GLN A 152 16.46 7.64 -1.82
C GLN A 152 15.23 8.31 -1.22
N LEU A 153 14.53 9.16 -1.99
CA LEU A 153 13.32 9.84 -1.51
C LEU A 153 12.18 8.85 -1.29
N GLN A 154 12.03 7.84 -2.15
CA GLN A 154 11.08 6.75 -1.98
C GLN A 154 11.34 5.97 -0.68
N ARG A 155 12.59 5.58 -0.44
CA ARG A 155 12.96 4.89 0.79
C ARG A 155 12.82 5.80 2.02
N ALA A 156 13.03 7.11 1.89
CA ALA A 156 12.72 8.06 2.94
C ALA A 156 11.21 8.16 3.23
N ALA A 157 10.35 8.03 2.22
CA ALA A 157 8.89 7.95 2.41
C ALA A 157 8.50 6.65 3.14
N LEU A 158 9.14 5.53 2.79
CA LEU A 158 8.99 4.29 3.54
C LEU A 158 9.50 4.44 4.99
N ALA A 159 10.64 5.13 5.19
CA ALA A 159 11.14 5.47 6.53
C ALA A 159 10.09 6.21 7.35
N ALA A 160 9.47 7.26 6.79
CA ALA A 160 8.41 8.00 7.47
C ALA A 160 7.23 7.10 7.87
N ALA A 161 6.86 6.15 7.01
CA ALA A 161 5.76 5.23 7.26
C ALA A 161 6.03 4.24 8.41
N ILE A 162 7.29 3.81 8.60
CA ILE A 162 7.64 2.78 9.59
C ILE A 162 8.25 3.33 10.90
N LEU A 163 8.37 4.65 11.04
CA LEU A 163 8.94 5.29 12.24
C LEU A 163 8.29 4.79 13.54
N LEU A 164 6.99 4.60 13.54
CA LEU A 164 6.19 4.27 14.70
C LEU A 164 5.79 2.79 14.78
N LYS A 165 6.40 1.93 13.95
CA LYS A 165 6.15 0.47 13.92
C LYS A 165 4.67 0.13 13.71
N PRO A 166 4.08 0.52 12.58
CA PRO A 166 2.66 0.31 12.32
C PRO A 166 2.31 -1.18 12.29
N LYS A 167 1.06 -1.50 12.67
CA LYS A 167 0.52 -2.87 12.56
C LYS A 167 0.10 -3.21 11.13
N LEU A 168 -0.25 -2.18 10.33
CA LEU A 168 -0.63 -2.31 8.92
C LEU A 168 0.11 -1.27 8.08
N ILE A 169 0.81 -1.73 7.05
CA ILE A 169 1.36 -0.89 5.99
C ILE A 169 0.46 -1.03 4.77
N ILE A 170 -0.14 0.07 4.32
CA ILE A 170 -0.85 0.17 3.05
C ILE A 170 0.12 0.75 2.03
N ALA A 171 0.52 -0.04 1.05
CA ALA A 171 1.45 0.34 -0.01
C ALA A 171 0.69 0.41 -1.35
N ASP A 172 0.36 1.63 -1.78
CA ASP A 172 -0.42 1.87 -2.99
C ASP A 172 0.50 2.19 -4.16
N GLU A 173 0.73 1.21 -5.02
CA GLU A 173 1.62 1.24 -6.18
C GLU A 173 3.03 1.82 -5.87
N PRO A 174 3.70 1.39 -4.80
CA PRO A 174 4.90 2.05 -4.29
C PRO A 174 6.12 1.94 -5.22
N THR A 175 6.03 1.19 -6.31
CA THR A 175 7.15 0.93 -7.24
C THR A 175 6.94 1.46 -8.65
N THR A 176 5.79 2.08 -8.95
CA THR A 176 5.41 2.46 -10.32
C THR A 176 6.35 3.48 -10.95
N ALA A 177 6.94 4.37 -10.15
CA ALA A 177 7.86 5.42 -10.64
C ALA A 177 9.35 5.05 -10.54
N LEU A 178 9.67 3.77 -10.26
CA LEU A 178 11.03 3.30 -10.06
C LEU A 178 11.51 2.40 -11.20
N ASP A 179 12.82 2.40 -11.44
CA ASP A 179 13.46 1.36 -12.24
C ASP A 179 13.39 -0.01 -11.52
N ALA A 180 13.63 -1.08 -12.26
CA ALA A 180 13.45 -2.46 -11.76
C ALA A 180 14.34 -2.79 -10.55
N VAL A 181 15.53 -2.20 -10.44
CA VAL A 181 16.46 -2.44 -9.33
C VAL A 181 15.94 -1.77 -8.06
N ASN A 182 15.60 -0.49 -8.15
CA ASN A 182 15.04 0.25 -7.01
C ASN A 182 13.67 -0.30 -6.59
N ALA A 183 12.83 -0.73 -7.53
CA ALA A 183 11.56 -1.37 -7.26
C ALA A 183 11.75 -2.67 -6.44
N SER A 184 12.68 -3.54 -6.86
CA SER A 184 12.99 -4.78 -6.11
C SER A 184 13.49 -4.46 -4.70
N LEU A 185 14.39 -3.49 -4.56
CA LEU A 185 14.95 -3.09 -3.27
C LEU A 185 13.86 -2.61 -2.29
N VAL A 186 12.93 -1.77 -2.75
CA VAL A 186 11.81 -1.27 -1.90
C VAL A 186 10.93 -2.43 -1.44
N LEU A 187 10.65 -3.40 -2.32
CA LEU A 187 9.83 -4.55 -1.97
C LEU A 187 10.54 -5.49 -0.98
N ASP A 188 11.83 -5.76 -1.20
CA ASP A 188 12.63 -6.54 -0.27
C ASP A 188 12.68 -5.86 1.10
N GLN A 189 12.78 -4.52 1.16
CA GLN A 189 12.74 -3.76 2.40
C GLN A 189 11.38 -3.83 3.10
N ILE A 190 10.26 -3.73 2.36
CA ILE A 190 8.91 -3.89 2.95
C ILE A 190 8.76 -5.31 3.51
N ALA A 191 9.23 -6.34 2.80
CA ALA A 191 9.18 -7.72 3.26
C ALA A 191 10.03 -7.96 4.51
N GLU A 192 11.22 -7.36 4.58
CA GLU A 192 12.06 -7.44 5.75
C GLU A 192 11.43 -6.76 6.98
N ILE A 193 10.81 -5.57 6.78
CA ILE A 193 10.07 -4.86 7.82
C ILE A 193 8.90 -5.72 8.31
N GLN A 194 8.11 -6.27 7.41
CA GLN A 194 6.97 -7.14 7.74
C GLN A 194 7.42 -8.33 8.59
N LYS A 195 8.52 -8.97 8.21
CA LYS A 195 9.08 -10.11 8.93
C LYS A 195 9.63 -9.74 10.31
N GLN A 196 10.34 -8.60 10.42
CA GLN A 196 10.98 -8.16 11.66
C GLN A 196 9.97 -7.60 12.67
N GLU A 197 9.02 -6.78 12.20
CA GLU A 197 8.06 -6.08 13.06
C GLU A 197 6.73 -6.85 13.21
N GLY A 198 6.49 -7.91 12.41
CA GLY A 198 5.25 -8.68 12.42
C GLY A 198 4.03 -7.90 11.93
N CYS A 199 4.23 -6.79 11.20
CA CYS A 199 3.14 -5.99 10.65
C CYS A 199 2.48 -6.68 9.45
N ALA A 200 1.21 -6.37 9.21
CA ALA A 200 0.54 -6.78 7.98
C ALA A 200 0.83 -5.79 6.84
N VAL A 201 0.74 -6.25 5.60
CA VAL A 201 0.91 -5.43 4.40
C VAL A 201 -0.31 -5.57 3.50
N LEU A 202 -0.96 -4.44 3.19
CA LEU A 202 -1.93 -4.34 2.10
C LEU A 202 -1.21 -3.71 0.91
N PHE A 203 -0.92 -4.53 -0.08
CA PHE A 203 -0.14 -4.12 -1.24
C PHE A 203 -1.05 -3.95 -2.47
N ILE A 204 -1.08 -2.78 -3.05
CA ILE A 204 -1.87 -2.49 -4.24
C ILE A 204 -0.93 -2.35 -5.43
N THR A 205 -1.21 -3.07 -6.50
CA THR A 205 -0.46 -2.99 -7.75
C THR A 205 -1.28 -3.51 -8.93
N HIS A 206 -0.86 -3.15 -10.12
CA HIS A 206 -1.29 -3.78 -11.37
C HIS A 206 -0.29 -4.82 -11.88
N ASN A 207 0.88 -4.96 -11.22
CA ASN A 207 1.95 -5.87 -11.62
C ASN A 207 1.95 -7.14 -10.78
N LEU A 208 1.31 -8.18 -11.30
CA LEU A 208 1.24 -9.51 -10.66
C LEU A 208 2.61 -10.19 -10.49
N ARG A 209 3.56 -9.93 -11.38
CA ARG A 209 4.87 -10.61 -11.37
C ARG A 209 5.61 -10.44 -10.05
N VAL A 210 5.52 -9.27 -9.47
CA VAL A 210 6.22 -8.93 -8.24
C VAL A 210 5.63 -9.67 -7.04
N LEU A 211 4.32 -9.95 -7.09
CA LEU A 211 3.57 -10.46 -5.96
C LEU A 211 3.79 -11.94 -5.67
N SER A 212 4.15 -12.75 -6.69
CA SER A 212 4.38 -14.19 -6.52
C SER A 212 5.45 -14.52 -5.46
N ARG A 213 6.33 -13.54 -5.16
CA ARG A 213 7.43 -13.70 -4.20
C ARG A 213 7.05 -13.28 -2.77
N PHE A 214 6.08 -12.38 -2.62
CA PHE A 214 5.84 -11.69 -1.34
C PHE A 214 4.45 -11.93 -0.77
N ALA A 215 3.42 -11.96 -1.62
CA ALA A 215 2.05 -12.01 -1.15
C ALA A 215 1.64 -13.41 -0.69
N ASP A 216 0.99 -13.50 0.48
CA ASP A 216 0.37 -14.73 0.97
C ASP A 216 -0.94 -15.00 0.23
N ARG A 217 -1.77 -13.96 0.10
CA ARG A 217 -3.06 -14.00 -0.57
C ARG A 217 -3.24 -12.83 -1.53
N MET A 218 -4.10 -13.06 -2.50
CA MET A 218 -4.44 -12.06 -3.52
C MET A 218 -5.94 -11.87 -3.65
N VAL A 219 -6.31 -10.66 -4.03
CA VAL A 219 -7.65 -10.24 -4.39
C VAL A 219 -7.58 -9.56 -5.75
N ILE A 220 -8.36 -10.04 -6.71
CA ILE A 220 -8.45 -9.48 -8.05
C ILE A 220 -9.68 -8.59 -8.13
N MET A 221 -9.47 -7.31 -8.45
CA MET A 221 -10.54 -6.32 -8.57
C MET A 221 -10.75 -5.88 -10.01
N GLN A 222 -12.02 -5.76 -10.42
CA GLN A 222 -12.43 -5.19 -11.69
C GLN A 222 -13.77 -4.46 -11.53
N GLY A 223 -13.88 -3.25 -12.08
CA GLY A 223 -15.13 -2.50 -12.08
C GLY A 223 -15.72 -2.23 -10.68
N GLY A 224 -14.90 -2.05 -9.67
CA GLY A 224 -15.35 -1.81 -8.29
C GLY A 224 -15.73 -3.07 -7.50
N GLU A 225 -15.56 -4.26 -8.06
CA GLU A 225 -15.91 -5.54 -7.44
C GLU A 225 -14.68 -6.43 -7.26
N ILE A 226 -14.75 -7.35 -6.30
CA ILE A 226 -13.81 -8.45 -6.19
C ILE A 226 -14.30 -9.58 -7.09
N LYS A 227 -13.52 -9.93 -8.12
CA LYS A 227 -13.83 -11.01 -9.03
C LYS A 227 -13.27 -12.34 -8.56
N GLU A 228 -12.05 -12.34 -8.01
CA GLU A 228 -11.42 -13.55 -7.51
C GLU A 228 -10.61 -13.26 -6.25
N ARG A 229 -10.51 -14.26 -5.38
CA ARG A 229 -9.65 -14.25 -4.18
C ARG A 229 -9.11 -15.64 -3.92
N GLY A 230 -7.88 -15.72 -3.43
CA GLY A 230 -7.24 -16.99 -3.09
C GLY A 230 -5.84 -16.77 -2.52
N THR A 231 -5.18 -17.86 -2.19
CA THR A 231 -3.73 -17.84 -1.95
C THR A 231 -3.00 -17.44 -3.23
N THR A 232 -1.82 -16.89 -3.10
CA THR A 232 -0.99 -16.55 -4.26
C THR A 232 -0.80 -17.76 -5.19
N LYS A 233 -0.59 -18.94 -4.62
CA LYS A 233 -0.47 -20.19 -5.38
C LYS A 233 -1.72 -20.52 -6.17
N GLU A 234 -2.91 -20.46 -5.56
CA GLU A 234 -4.18 -20.74 -6.25
C GLU A 234 -4.43 -19.77 -7.41
N ILE A 235 -4.17 -18.48 -7.21
CA ILE A 235 -4.35 -17.46 -8.25
C ILE A 235 -3.43 -17.69 -9.46
N PHE A 236 -2.18 -18.11 -9.24
CA PHE A 236 -1.24 -18.36 -10.33
C PHE A 236 -1.42 -19.71 -11.01
N GLU A 237 -1.70 -20.78 -10.26
CA GLU A 237 -1.74 -22.13 -10.79
C GLU A 237 -3.14 -22.54 -11.30
N SER A 238 -4.20 -21.99 -10.73
CA SER A 238 -5.58 -22.38 -11.01
C SER A 238 -6.54 -21.20 -11.03
N PRO A 239 -6.30 -20.16 -11.87
CA PRO A 239 -7.16 -18.98 -11.93
C PRO A 239 -8.56 -19.35 -12.46
N LYS A 240 -9.60 -18.95 -11.72
CA LYS A 240 -10.99 -19.26 -12.04
C LYS A 240 -11.61 -18.23 -12.99
N GLU A 241 -11.27 -16.95 -12.79
CA GLU A 241 -11.85 -15.86 -13.53
C GLU A 241 -11.04 -15.53 -14.81
N GLN A 242 -11.73 -15.12 -15.88
CA GLN A 242 -11.07 -14.76 -17.13
C GLN A 242 -10.14 -13.57 -16.97
N ILE A 243 -10.52 -12.57 -16.17
CA ILE A 243 -9.67 -11.41 -15.88
C ILE A 243 -8.36 -11.83 -15.22
N THR A 244 -8.38 -12.78 -14.31
CA THR A 244 -7.18 -13.31 -13.65
C THR A 244 -6.27 -13.99 -14.66
N ARG A 245 -6.83 -14.82 -15.54
CA ARG A 245 -6.08 -15.47 -16.65
C ARG A 245 -5.42 -14.44 -17.56
N ASN A 246 -6.15 -13.39 -17.91
CA ASN A 246 -5.64 -12.30 -18.75
C ASN A 246 -4.48 -11.55 -18.08
N LEU A 247 -4.64 -11.22 -16.79
CA LEU A 247 -3.58 -10.55 -16.01
C LEU A 247 -2.31 -11.40 -15.89
N ILE A 248 -2.45 -12.71 -15.71
CA ILE A 248 -1.31 -13.64 -15.67
C ILE A 248 -0.66 -13.77 -17.04
N ALA A 249 -1.44 -13.90 -18.11
CA ALA A 249 -0.94 -14.00 -19.48
C ALA A 249 -0.23 -12.71 -19.95
N ALA A 250 -0.56 -11.57 -19.38
CA ALA A 250 0.10 -10.30 -19.64
C ALA A 250 1.49 -10.18 -18.97
N ILE A 251 1.87 -11.13 -18.10
CA ILE A 251 3.21 -11.15 -17.47
C ILE A 251 4.24 -11.56 -18.54
N PRO A 252 5.23 -10.72 -18.89
CA PRO A 252 6.25 -11.09 -19.86
C PRO A 252 7.07 -12.30 -19.36
N PRO A 253 7.27 -13.34 -20.19
CA PRO A 253 8.10 -14.47 -19.82
C PRO A 253 9.55 -14.03 -19.59
N LEU A 254 10.21 -14.59 -18.57
CA LEU A 254 11.62 -14.31 -18.24
C LEU A 254 12.60 -14.86 -19.28
N ARG A 255 12.16 -15.86 -20.07
CA ARG A 255 12.93 -16.50 -21.14
C ARG A 255 12.04 -16.56 -22.38
N ASN A 256 12.52 -16.16 -23.53
CA ASN A 256 11.79 -16.00 -24.80
C ASN A 256 10.80 -14.82 -24.75
N ILE A 257 11.33 -13.60 -24.88
CA ILE A 257 10.49 -12.41 -25.07
C ILE A 257 9.80 -12.56 -26.44
N PRO A 258 8.47 -12.71 -26.51
CA PRO A 258 7.76 -12.74 -27.77
C PRO A 258 7.93 -11.40 -28.48
N SER A 259 8.05 -11.41 -29.81
CA SER A 259 8.22 -10.20 -30.62
C SER A 259 7.04 -9.22 -30.54
N ARG A 260 5.88 -9.67 -29.99
CA ARG A 260 4.72 -8.85 -29.64
C ARG A 260 4.08 -9.37 -28.35
N LEU A 261 3.79 -8.48 -27.42
CA LEU A 261 2.93 -8.80 -26.27
C LEU A 261 1.48 -9.00 -26.76
N PRO A 262 0.71 -9.93 -26.16
CA PRO A 262 -0.68 -10.09 -26.51
C PRO A 262 -1.45 -8.80 -26.20
N VAL A 263 -2.12 -8.24 -27.20
CA VAL A 263 -3.03 -7.09 -27.03
C VAL A 263 -4.42 -7.69 -26.80
N PHE A 264 -4.95 -7.49 -25.62
CA PHE A 264 -6.33 -7.86 -25.31
C PHE A 264 -7.24 -6.71 -25.79
N THR A 265 -7.88 -6.87 -26.93
CA THR A 265 -8.99 -6.00 -27.33
C THR A 265 -10.20 -6.36 -26.45
N GLU A 266 -10.84 -5.36 -25.83
CA GLU A 266 -12.17 -5.51 -25.26
C GLU A 266 -13.08 -6.15 -26.32
N GLY A 267 -13.69 -7.29 -26.00
CA GLY A 267 -14.51 -8.02 -26.94
C GLY A 267 -15.59 -7.13 -27.51
N ALA A 268 -15.60 -7.01 -28.83
CA ALA A 268 -16.77 -6.53 -29.54
C ALA A 268 -17.96 -7.39 -29.12
N ALA A 269 -18.84 -6.80 -28.33
CA ALA A 269 -20.17 -7.34 -28.10
C ALA A 269 -20.90 -7.21 -29.44
N SER A 270 -21.13 -8.35 -30.10
CA SER A 270 -22.15 -8.52 -31.13
C SER A 270 -23.46 -8.94 -30.49
#